data_fa91d711ee3c8e21351dce3e3603c4f3
#
_entry.id   fa91d711ee3c8e21351dce3e3603c4f3
#
_cell.length_a   1.000
_cell.length_b   1.000
_cell.length_c   1.000
_cell.angle_alpha   90.00
_cell.angle_beta   90.00
_cell.angle_gamma   90.00
#
_symmetry.space_group_name_H-M   'P 1'
#
loop_
_entity.id
_entity.type
_entity.pdbx_description
1 polymer ?
#
loop_
_entity_poly.entity_id
_entity_poly.type
_entity_poly.pdbx_seq_one_letter_code
_entity_poly.pdbx_strand_id
1 'polypeptide(L)'
;MDMKKLMLVLGLCLTLTAAAQENPLATISHDPGWCTLIHRWGFIGDSLCSGEHEYTRADGTKVWHDVYEYSWGQRIVAAVGGAVGYNFSQGGETAKGWIRNFWDYPMNRNADINAQSYPCQAYIMALGCNDKHHIKVGDARKDINLEDYTKNADTFAGYYGGIIQRVRTLQPKAPFFVVTMPNLYGDKEFSAQIRAMADIFENVYVIDLEKYGPDYDTPEFRARYFLDGHLNAAGYQLTAWMFMTYINWHIERNLPAFARIGLLK
;
A
#
# COMPACT_ATOMS: atom_id res chain seq x y z
N MET A 1 37.73 22.41 -38.36
CA MET A 1 37.18 21.40 -37.42
C MET A 1 35.99 20.78 -38.12
N ASP A 2 36.04 19.48 -38.36
CA ASP A 2 35.11 18.78 -39.25
C ASP A 2 33.72 18.69 -38.59
N MET A 3 32.69 19.19 -39.27
CA MET A 3 31.30 19.25 -38.81
C MET A 3 30.76 17.88 -38.37
N LYS A 4 31.28 16.78 -38.94
CA LYS A 4 30.93 15.42 -38.55
C LYS A 4 31.47 15.05 -37.16
N LYS A 5 32.63 15.60 -36.75
CA LYS A 5 33.18 15.39 -35.41
C LYS A 5 32.43 16.21 -34.33
N LEU A 6 31.92 17.38 -34.72
CA LEU A 6 31.11 18.21 -33.82
C LEU A 6 29.72 17.59 -33.54
N MET A 7 29.10 16.94 -34.53
CA MET A 7 27.84 16.21 -34.33
C MET A 7 28.03 14.93 -33.48
N LEU A 8 29.18 14.29 -33.56
CA LEU A 8 29.46 13.09 -32.75
C LEU A 8 29.68 13.44 -31.26
N VAL A 9 30.28 14.60 -30.99
CA VAL A 9 30.49 15.08 -29.60
C VAL A 9 29.19 15.61 -28.99
N LEU A 10 28.33 16.28 -29.77
CA LEU A 10 26.99 16.67 -29.28
C LEU A 10 26.04 15.46 -29.09
N GLY A 11 26.16 14.42 -29.91
CA GLY A 11 25.39 13.18 -29.75
C GLY A 11 25.79 12.36 -28.54
N LEU A 12 27.05 12.44 -28.07
CA LEU A 12 27.53 11.70 -26.91
C LEU A 12 27.25 12.39 -25.57
N CYS A 13 26.94 13.69 -25.58
CA CYS A 13 26.55 14.42 -24.37
C CYS A 13 25.05 14.35 -24.05
N LEU A 14 24.23 13.75 -24.92
CA LEU A 14 22.78 13.60 -24.72
C LEU A 14 22.34 12.24 -24.17
N THR A 15 23.27 11.37 -23.83
CA THR A 15 22.94 10.03 -23.32
C THR A 15 23.72 9.71 -22.07
N LEU A 16 23.43 10.34 -20.96
CA LEU A 16 23.77 9.79 -19.61
C LEU A 16 23.37 10.77 -18.50
N THR A 17 22.13 11.20 -18.51
CA THR A 17 21.45 11.42 -17.25
C THR A 17 20.44 10.29 -17.12
N ALA A 18 20.89 9.12 -16.74
CA ALA A 18 20.06 8.25 -15.93
C ALA A 18 19.71 9.10 -14.72
N ALA A 19 18.53 9.74 -14.73
CA ALA A 19 18.03 10.47 -13.59
C ALA A 19 18.10 9.46 -12.44
N ALA A 20 18.94 9.71 -11.45
CA ALA A 20 18.97 8.89 -10.26
C ALA A 20 17.52 8.83 -9.78
N GLN A 21 16.96 7.62 -9.69
CA GLN A 21 15.56 7.46 -9.34
C GLN A 21 15.36 8.13 -7.99
N GLU A 22 14.58 9.21 -7.98
CA GLU A 22 14.35 10.03 -6.78
C GLU A 22 13.79 9.15 -5.66
N ASN A 23 14.37 9.27 -4.47
CA ASN A 23 13.86 8.60 -3.27
C ASN A 23 12.73 9.44 -2.65
N PRO A 24 11.45 9.03 -2.75
CA PRO A 24 10.34 9.79 -2.19
C PRO A 24 10.41 9.93 -0.66
N LEU A 25 11.13 9.04 0.02
CA LEU A 25 11.30 9.03 1.47
C LEU A 25 12.64 9.62 1.95
N ALA A 26 13.41 10.28 1.06
CA ALA A 26 14.65 10.96 1.45
C ALA A 26 14.42 12.02 2.55
N THR A 27 13.23 12.62 2.57
CA THR A 27 12.76 13.50 3.64
C THR A 27 11.31 13.16 3.95
N ILE A 28 11.04 12.69 5.16
CA ILE A 28 9.68 12.35 5.60
C ILE A 28 9.00 13.64 6.09
N SER A 29 7.88 13.99 5.45
CA SER A 29 7.03 15.10 5.86
C SER A 29 6.05 14.68 6.94
N HIS A 30 5.79 15.58 7.89
CA HIS A 30 4.72 15.41 8.88
C HIS A 30 3.43 16.15 8.48
N ASP A 31 3.46 16.87 7.36
CA ASP A 31 2.32 17.59 6.81
C ASP A 31 1.50 16.65 5.90
N PRO A 32 0.16 16.62 6.01
CA PRO A 32 -0.69 15.81 5.15
C PRO A 32 -0.67 16.27 3.68
N GLY A 33 -0.33 17.53 3.38
CA GLY A 33 -0.17 18.05 2.02
C GLY A 33 -1.34 17.75 1.10
N TRP A 34 -1.06 17.16 -0.06
CA TRP A 34 -2.05 16.76 -1.05
C TRP A 34 -3.01 15.67 -0.59
N CYS A 35 -2.68 14.91 0.45
CA CYS A 35 -3.61 13.93 1.05
C CYS A 35 -4.92 14.59 1.50
N THR A 36 -4.91 15.90 1.77
CA THR A 36 -6.12 16.68 2.13
C THR A 36 -7.18 16.74 1.03
N LEU A 37 -6.86 16.36 -0.20
CA LEU A 37 -7.83 16.22 -1.29
C LEU A 37 -8.76 15.01 -1.11
N ILE A 38 -8.39 14.07 -0.23
CA ILE A 38 -9.07 12.78 -0.07
C ILE A 38 -9.75 12.73 1.30
N HIS A 39 -11.07 12.73 1.32
CA HIS A 39 -11.88 12.74 2.53
C HIS A 39 -12.50 11.38 2.89
N ARG A 40 -12.42 10.39 2.00
CA ARG A 40 -12.89 9.01 2.24
C ARG A 40 -11.81 8.03 1.82
N TRP A 41 -11.19 7.44 2.81
CA TRP A 41 -10.09 6.48 2.64
C TRP A 41 -10.56 5.05 2.89
N GLY A 42 -10.15 4.12 2.05
CA GLY A 42 -10.23 2.69 2.30
C GLY A 42 -8.86 2.12 2.63
N PHE A 43 -8.74 1.43 3.74
CA PHE A 43 -7.49 0.79 4.17
C PHE A 43 -7.65 -0.72 4.08
N ILE A 44 -6.95 -1.33 3.13
CA ILE A 44 -6.98 -2.76 2.82
C ILE A 44 -5.66 -3.35 3.29
N GLY A 45 -5.70 -4.36 4.17
CA GLY A 45 -4.48 -4.94 4.67
C GLY A 45 -4.66 -6.03 5.71
N ASP A 46 -3.56 -6.33 6.37
CA ASP A 46 -3.44 -7.33 7.42
C ASP A 46 -3.27 -6.67 8.82
N SER A 47 -2.57 -7.36 9.73
CA SER A 47 -2.30 -6.89 11.09
C SER A 47 -1.61 -5.53 11.15
N LEU A 48 -0.71 -5.22 10.22
CA LEU A 48 -0.04 -3.92 10.18
C LEU A 48 -1.00 -2.78 9.75
N CYS A 49 -2.04 -3.11 9.01
CA CYS A 49 -3.08 -2.17 8.62
C CYS A 49 -4.14 -2.00 9.71
N SER A 50 -4.52 -3.08 10.38
CA SER A 50 -5.52 -3.06 11.47
C SER A 50 -5.02 -2.42 12.76
N GLY A 51 -3.71 -2.10 12.83
CA GLY A 51 -3.11 -1.55 14.05
C GLY A 51 -2.90 -2.60 15.12
N GLU A 52 -2.63 -3.86 14.75
CA GLU A 52 -2.46 -4.95 15.71
C GLU A 52 -1.28 -4.68 16.63
N HIS A 53 -1.54 -4.84 17.92
CA HIS A 53 -0.54 -4.84 18.97
C HIS A 53 -0.29 -6.27 19.44
N GLU A 54 0.97 -6.65 19.50
CA GLU A 54 1.43 -7.92 20.07
C GLU A 54 2.11 -7.65 21.40
N TYR A 55 1.76 -8.40 22.44
CA TYR A 55 2.47 -8.37 23.71
C TYR A 55 2.45 -9.75 24.40
N THR A 56 3.43 -9.97 25.25
CA THR A 56 3.54 -11.19 26.02
C THR A 56 3.12 -10.93 27.47
N ARG A 57 2.15 -11.69 27.99
CA ARG A 57 1.71 -11.63 29.37
C ARG A 57 2.78 -12.19 30.31
N ALA A 58 2.64 -11.93 31.61
CA ALA A 58 3.55 -12.43 32.62
C ALA A 58 3.64 -13.98 32.70
N ASP A 59 2.61 -14.68 32.26
CA ASP A 59 2.55 -16.13 32.13
C ASP A 59 3.19 -16.70 30.87
N GLY A 60 3.77 -15.84 30.02
CA GLY A 60 4.37 -16.19 28.73
C GLY A 60 3.39 -16.29 27.56
N THR A 61 2.08 -16.07 27.79
CA THR A 61 1.07 -16.11 26.73
C THR A 61 1.18 -14.90 25.80
N LYS A 62 1.35 -15.13 24.50
CA LYS A 62 1.27 -14.08 23.49
C LYS A 62 -0.18 -13.68 23.23
N VAL A 63 -0.40 -12.40 23.11
CA VAL A 63 -1.72 -11.81 22.87
C VAL A 63 -1.62 -10.82 21.72
N TRP A 64 -2.61 -10.86 20.81
CA TRP A 64 -2.74 -9.98 19.65
C TRP A 64 -4.08 -9.27 19.72
N HIS A 65 -4.07 -7.96 19.51
CA HIS A 65 -5.27 -7.14 19.46
C HIS A 65 -5.18 -6.17 18.29
N ASP A 66 -6.17 -6.22 17.40
CA ASP A 66 -6.40 -5.17 16.43
C ASP A 66 -6.88 -3.91 17.18
N VAL A 67 -6.08 -2.85 17.15
CA VAL A 67 -6.38 -1.55 17.79
C VAL A 67 -6.35 -0.48 16.71
N TYR A 68 -7.41 -0.44 15.93
CA TYR A 68 -7.49 0.41 14.73
C TYR A 68 -7.25 1.89 15.00
N GLU A 69 -7.58 2.39 16.18
CA GLU A 69 -7.29 3.76 16.61
C GLU A 69 -5.80 4.12 16.57
N TYR A 70 -4.92 3.12 16.70
CA TYR A 70 -3.47 3.30 16.60
C TYR A 70 -2.92 3.01 15.23
N SER A 71 -3.72 2.47 14.31
CA SER A 71 -3.28 2.13 12.96
C SER A 71 -2.72 3.34 12.20
N TRP A 72 -1.84 3.08 11.26
CA TRP A 72 -1.36 4.13 10.37
C TRP A 72 -2.52 4.77 9.56
N GLY A 73 -3.58 4.02 9.26
CA GLY A 73 -4.76 4.53 8.57
C GLY A 73 -5.47 5.63 9.36
N GLN A 74 -5.74 5.38 10.65
CA GLN A 74 -6.37 6.40 11.52
C GLN A 74 -5.46 7.61 11.74
N ARG A 75 -4.15 7.43 11.75
CA ARG A 75 -3.23 8.55 11.85
C ARG A 75 -3.23 9.42 10.61
N ILE A 76 -3.38 8.84 9.42
CA ILE A 76 -3.58 9.58 8.17
C ILE A 76 -4.89 10.38 8.25
N VAL A 77 -5.99 9.74 8.65
CA VAL A 77 -7.30 10.39 8.82
C VAL A 77 -7.23 11.57 9.79
N ALA A 78 -6.58 11.37 10.93
CA ALA A 78 -6.40 12.41 11.93
C ALA A 78 -5.55 13.59 11.41
N ALA A 79 -4.48 13.31 10.65
CA ALA A 79 -3.62 14.33 10.07
C ALA A 79 -4.34 15.15 8.98
N VAL A 80 -5.13 14.49 8.12
CA VAL A 80 -5.90 15.15 7.06
C VAL A 80 -6.97 16.08 7.65
N GLY A 81 -7.59 15.68 8.76
CA GLY A 81 -8.68 16.44 9.38
C GLY A 81 -9.97 16.41 8.56
N GLY A 82 -11.07 16.08 9.19
CA GLY A 82 -12.38 15.98 8.52
C GLY A 82 -12.52 14.82 7.52
N ALA A 83 -11.53 13.92 7.43
CA ALA A 83 -11.62 12.72 6.62
C ALA A 83 -12.25 11.56 7.41
N VAL A 84 -12.71 10.56 6.67
CA VAL A 84 -13.22 9.29 7.20
C VAL A 84 -12.38 8.15 6.65
N GLY A 85 -11.98 7.21 7.51
CA GLY A 85 -11.24 6.01 7.14
C GLY A 85 -12.06 4.75 7.41
N TYR A 86 -12.16 3.88 6.41
CA TYR A 86 -12.79 2.58 6.54
C TYR A 86 -11.73 1.50 6.62
N ASN A 87 -11.76 0.74 7.70
CA ASN A 87 -10.80 -0.33 7.96
C ASN A 87 -11.28 -1.65 7.34
N PHE A 88 -10.70 -2.03 6.22
CA PHE A 88 -10.89 -3.33 5.58
C PHE A 88 -9.66 -4.21 5.84
N SER A 89 -9.28 -4.37 7.11
CA SER A 89 -8.11 -5.15 7.52
C SER A 89 -8.32 -5.86 8.85
N GLN A 90 -7.58 -6.92 9.07
CA GLN A 90 -7.53 -7.66 10.33
C GLN A 90 -6.24 -8.44 10.45
N GLY A 91 -5.89 -8.87 11.67
CA GLY A 91 -4.73 -9.72 11.92
C GLY A 91 -4.75 -11.00 11.11
N GLY A 92 -3.61 -11.36 10.50
CA GLY A 92 -3.45 -12.58 9.71
C GLY A 92 -4.07 -12.56 8.32
N GLU A 93 -4.59 -11.43 7.83
CA GLU A 93 -5.30 -11.37 6.55
C GLU A 93 -4.38 -11.60 5.35
N THR A 94 -4.94 -12.22 4.31
CA THR A 94 -4.31 -12.48 3.02
C THR A 94 -5.15 -11.90 1.89
N ALA A 95 -4.59 -11.75 0.68
CA ALA A 95 -5.36 -11.26 -0.47
C ALA A 95 -6.55 -12.18 -0.80
N LYS A 96 -6.37 -13.50 -0.70
CA LYS A 96 -7.45 -14.48 -0.87
C LYS A 96 -8.50 -14.37 0.24
N GLY A 97 -8.05 -14.27 1.49
CA GLY A 97 -8.92 -14.14 2.66
C GLY A 97 -9.72 -12.84 2.64
N TRP A 98 -9.11 -11.75 2.22
CA TRP A 98 -9.74 -10.44 2.12
C TRP A 98 -11.00 -10.46 1.23
N ILE A 99 -10.93 -11.12 0.07
CA ILE A 99 -12.08 -11.23 -0.83
C ILE A 99 -13.27 -11.88 -0.11
N ARG A 100 -13.03 -12.95 0.63
CA ARG A 100 -14.07 -13.60 1.42
C ARG A 100 -14.56 -12.72 2.57
N ASN A 101 -13.62 -12.13 3.33
CA ASN A 101 -13.93 -11.51 4.62
C ASN A 101 -14.48 -10.08 4.49
N PHE A 102 -14.04 -9.34 3.46
CA PHE A 102 -14.39 -7.92 3.30
C PHE A 102 -15.19 -7.60 2.03
N TRP A 103 -15.26 -8.55 1.09
CA TRP A 103 -16.02 -8.38 -0.14
C TRP A 103 -17.26 -9.27 -0.17
N ASP A 104 -17.09 -10.61 -0.17
CA ASP A 104 -18.19 -11.56 -0.30
C ASP A 104 -19.00 -11.68 1.01
N TYR A 105 -18.33 -11.85 2.12
CA TYR A 105 -18.95 -12.03 3.45
C TYR A 105 -18.23 -11.19 4.49
N PRO A 106 -18.90 -10.27 5.19
CA PRO A 106 -18.28 -9.48 6.25
C PRO A 106 -18.09 -10.32 7.52
N MET A 107 -17.19 -11.29 7.48
CA MET A 107 -16.82 -12.14 8.62
C MET A 107 -15.47 -11.69 9.21
N ASN A 108 -15.40 -10.47 9.70
CA ASN A 108 -14.20 -9.95 10.34
C ASN A 108 -14.44 -9.60 11.81
N ARG A 109 -13.39 -9.35 12.56
CA ARG A 109 -13.48 -8.95 13.98
C ARG A 109 -14.21 -7.62 14.18
N ASN A 110 -14.28 -6.79 13.15
CA ASN A 110 -14.99 -5.52 13.08
C ASN A 110 -16.31 -5.70 12.30
N ALA A 111 -17.12 -6.62 12.68
CA ALA A 111 -18.21 -7.36 12.05
C ALA A 111 -19.10 -6.65 11.01
N ASP A 112 -19.09 -5.33 10.86
CA ASP A 112 -20.08 -4.62 10.07
C ASP A 112 -19.52 -3.89 8.84
N ILE A 113 -18.23 -4.09 8.50
CA ILE A 113 -17.60 -3.34 7.42
C ILE A 113 -17.37 -4.23 6.20
N ASN A 114 -18.31 -4.19 5.26
CA ASN A 114 -18.15 -4.74 3.92
C ASN A 114 -17.67 -3.65 2.95
N ALA A 115 -16.64 -3.93 2.17
CA ALA A 115 -16.06 -2.95 1.26
C ALA A 115 -17.03 -2.51 0.15
N GLN A 116 -18.02 -3.33 -0.21
CA GLN A 116 -19.06 -2.96 -1.15
C GLN A 116 -20.00 -1.87 -0.61
N SER A 117 -20.23 -1.85 0.72
CA SER A 117 -21.14 -0.89 1.36
C SER A 117 -20.50 0.47 1.63
N TYR A 118 -19.16 0.54 1.58
CA TYR A 118 -18.39 1.75 1.92
C TYR A 118 -17.38 2.11 0.82
N PRO A 119 -17.83 2.48 -0.39
CA PRO A 119 -16.92 2.89 -1.46
C PRO A 119 -16.14 4.15 -1.05
N CYS A 120 -14.84 4.16 -1.33
CA CYS A 120 -13.92 5.22 -0.93
C CYS A 120 -13.37 5.99 -2.12
N GLN A 121 -12.89 7.21 -1.86
CA GLN A 121 -12.27 8.05 -2.89
C GLN A 121 -10.89 7.56 -3.28
N ALA A 122 -10.15 6.96 -2.33
CA ALA A 122 -8.85 6.36 -2.54
C ALA A 122 -8.65 5.17 -1.62
N TYR A 123 -7.75 4.27 -2.00
CA TYR A 123 -7.43 3.07 -1.22
C TYR A 123 -5.92 2.96 -1.03
N ILE A 124 -5.51 2.59 0.19
CA ILE A 124 -4.15 2.10 0.48
C ILE A 124 -4.26 0.60 0.69
N MET A 125 -3.48 -0.19 -0.06
CA MET A 125 -3.52 -1.64 0.02
C MET A 125 -2.14 -2.20 0.39
N ALA A 126 -2.07 -2.82 1.58
CA ALA A 126 -0.87 -3.38 2.18
C ALA A 126 -1.15 -4.84 2.60
N LEU A 127 -1.10 -5.76 1.64
CA LEU A 127 -1.24 -7.21 1.80
C LEU A 127 0.00 -7.91 1.22
N GLY A 128 0.26 -9.13 1.66
CA GLY A 128 1.32 -9.99 1.15
C GLY A 128 2.17 -10.66 2.23
N CYS A 129 2.33 -10.06 3.40
CA CYS A 129 3.14 -10.63 4.48
C CYS A 129 2.69 -12.04 4.88
N ASN A 130 1.39 -12.24 4.97
CA ASN A 130 0.81 -13.54 5.31
C ASN A 130 0.68 -14.45 4.09
N ASP A 131 0.42 -13.88 2.92
CA ASP A 131 0.20 -14.63 1.68
C ASP A 131 1.39 -15.55 1.34
N LYS A 132 2.63 -15.11 1.56
CA LYS A 132 3.85 -15.87 1.26
C LYS A 132 3.93 -17.24 1.93
N HIS A 133 3.17 -17.45 2.99
CA HIS A 133 3.11 -18.74 3.71
C HIS A 133 1.95 -19.65 3.25
N HIS A 134 1.04 -19.14 2.43
CA HIS A 134 -0.22 -19.82 2.14
C HIS A 134 -0.51 -20.03 0.66
N ILE A 135 0.10 -19.25 -0.23
CA ILE A 135 -0.23 -19.28 -1.65
C ILE A 135 0.99 -19.01 -2.53
N LYS A 136 0.97 -19.52 -3.76
CA LYS A 136 1.98 -19.20 -4.76
C LYS A 136 1.91 -17.74 -5.15
N VAL A 137 3.07 -17.12 -5.39
CA VAL A 137 3.17 -15.72 -5.78
C VAL A 137 2.48 -15.42 -7.11
N GLY A 138 2.65 -16.27 -8.12
CA GLY A 138 2.10 -16.08 -9.47
C GLY A 138 2.86 -15.04 -10.30
N ASP A 139 2.24 -14.64 -11.43
CA ASP A 139 2.73 -13.61 -12.34
C ASP A 139 1.56 -12.68 -12.70
N ALA A 140 1.60 -11.46 -12.24
CA ALA A 140 0.50 -10.51 -12.39
C ALA A 140 0.07 -10.30 -13.86
N ARG A 141 1.03 -10.32 -14.79
CA ARG A 141 0.74 -10.13 -16.22
C ARG A 141 0.06 -11.32 -16.90
N LYS A 142 0.09 -12.50 -16.26
CA LYS A 142 -0.54 -13.73 -16.77
C LYS A 142 -1.77 -14.13 -15.98
N ASP A 143 -1.73 -13.89 -14.67
CA ASP A 143 -2.70 -14.39 -13.72
C ASP A 143 -3.93 -13.48 -13.56
N ILE A 144 -3.83 -12.24 -14.02
CA ILE A 144 -4.93 -11.26 -13.99
C ILE A 144 -5.65 -11.25 -15.35
N ASN A 145 -6.92 -11.62 -15.34
CA ASN A 145 -7.81 -11.45 -16.48
C ASN A 145 -8.49 -10.08 -16.39
N LEU A 146 -8.13 -9.17 -17.31
CA LEU A 146 -8.61 -7.79 -17.27
C LEU A 146 -10.10 -7.65 -17.63
N GLU A 147 -10.67 -8.62 -18.31
CA GLU A 147 -12.07 -8.59 -18.74
C GLU A 147 -13.00 -9.22 -17.68
N ASP A 148 -12.49 -10.21 -16.93
CA ASP A 148 -13.30 -10.99 -15.99
C ASP A 148 -12.46 -11.44 -14.80
N TYR A 149 -12.57 -10.74 -13.70
CA TYR A 149 -11.81 -11.03 -12.46
C TYR A 149 -12.11 -12.43 -11.89
N THR A 150 -13.22 -13.04 -12.24
CA THR A 150 -13.57 -14.39 -11.77
C THR A 150 -12.68 -15.47 -12.41
N LYS A 151 -11.97 -15.10 -13.49
CA LYS A 151 -11.01 -15.94 -14.20
C LYS A 151 -9.56 -15.70 -13.78
N ASN A 152 -9.32 -14.86 -12.81
CA ASN A 152 -7.97 -14.69 -12.26
C ASN A 152 -7.46 -16.02 -11.69
N ALA A 153 -6.15 -16.26 -11.84
CA ALA A 153 -5.52 -17.45 -11.31
C ALA A 153 -5.57 -17.52 -9.77
N ASP A 154 -5.54 -18.75 -9.22
CA ASP A 154 -5.45 -19.01 -7.77
C ASP A 154 -4.01 -18.78 -7.27
N THR A 155 -3.56 -17.51 -7.33
CA THR A 155 -2.24 -17.04 -6.94
C THR A 155 -2.38 -15.71 -6.18
N PHE A 156 -1.32 -15.32 -5.45
CA PHE A 156 -1.29 -13.99 -4.83
C PHE A 156 -1.56 -12.89 -5.86
N ALA A 157 -0.84 -12.89 -6.98
CA ALA A 157 -1.01 -11.89 -8.03
C ALA A 157 -2.45 -11.83 -8.56
N GLY A 158 -3.09 -12.99 -8.78
CA GLY A 158 -4.48 -13.08 -9.23
C GLY A 158 -5.48 -12.52 -8.21
N TYR A 159 -5.30 -12.81 -6.91
CA TYR A 159 -6.17 -12.28 -5.86
C TYR A 159 -5.93 -10.80 -5.62
N TYR A 160 -4.65 -10.36 -5.60
CA TYR A 160 -4.30 -8.96 -5.39
C TYR A 160 -4.89 -8.06 -6.49
N GLY A 161 -4.73 -8.44 -7.76
CA GLY A 161 -5.40 -7.77 -8.88
C GLY A 161 -6.92 -7.86 -8.80
N GLY A 162 -7.44 -9.00 -8.38
CA GLY A 162 -8.87 -9.24 -8.17
C GLY A 162 -9.52 -8.31 -7.14
N ILE A 163 -8.79 -7.88 -6.11
CA ILE A 163 -9.26 -6.86 -5.16
C ILE A 163 -9.43 -5.52 -5.87
N ILE A 164 -8.42 -5.08 -6.62
CA ILE A 164 -8.46 -3.83 -7.39
C ILE A 164 -9.64 -3.84 -8.36
N GLN A 165 -9.81 -4.92 -9.11
CA GLN A 165 -10.89 -5.06 -10.09
C GLN A 165 -12.28 -4.99 -9.42
N ARG A 166 -12.48 -5.69 -8.30
CA ARG A 166 -13.75 -5.65 -7.55
C ARG A 166 -14.09 -4.25 -7.06
N VAL A 167 -13.17 -3.59 -6.40
CA VAL A 167 -13.38 -2.23 -5.90
C VAL A 167 -13.70 -1.28 -7.06
N ARG A 168 -13.09 -1.46 -8.22
CA ARG A 168 -13.36 -0.66 -9.40
C ARG A 168 -14.73 -0.86 -10.03
N THR A 169 -15.44 -1.93 -9.72
CA THR A 169 -16.85 -2.06 -10.11
C THR A 169 -17.72 -0.97 -9.45
N LEU A 170 -17.30 -0.46 -8.29
CA LEU A 170 -18.00 0.56 -7.52
C LEU A 170 -17.39 1.97 -7.70
N GLN A 171 -16.07 2.03 -7.79
CA GLN A 171 -15.28 3.25 -7.89
C GLN A 171 -14.23 3.13 -9.02
N PRO A 172 -14.67 3.22 -10.29
CA PRO A 172 -13.81 2.90 -11.45
C PRO A 172 -12.51 3.74 -11.54
N LYS A 173 -12.53 4.95 -10.97
CA LYS A 173 -11.41 5.92 -11.06
C LYS A 173 -10.69 6.12 -9.74
N ALA A 174 -11.08 5.43 -8.67
CA ALA A 174 -10.41 5.57 -7.39
C ALA A 174 -8.92 5.17 -7.51
N PRO A 175 -7.98 6.01 -7.06
CA PRO A 175 -6.58 5.65 -7.01
C PRO A 175 -6.35 4.59 -5.94
N PHE A 176 -5.43 3.68 -6.27
CA PHE A 176 -4.88 2.71 -5.34
C PHE A 176 -3.42 3.04 -5.06
N PHE A 177 -3.06 3.10 -3.80
CA PHE A 177 -1.68 3.16 -3.34
C PHE A 177 -1.31 1.77 -2.80
N VAL A 178 -0.58 1.01 -3.62
CA VAL A 178 -0.20 -0.38 -3.28
C VAL A 178 1.16 -0.39 -2.63
N VAL A 179 1.29 -1.07 -1.50
CA VAL A 179 2.47 -1.01 -0.64
C VAL A 179 3.30 -2.27 -0.79
N THR A 180 4.59 -2.14 -1.18
CA THR A 180 5.50 -3.28 -1.11
C THR A 180 5.88 -3.57 0.34
N MET A 181 6.18 -4.83 0.63
CA MET A 181 6.53 -5.27 1.98
C MET A 181 7.90 -4.71 2.39
N PRO A 182 8.02 -4.13 3.60
CA PRO A 182 9.32 -3.77 4.15
C PRO A 182 10.19 -5.01 4.37
N ASN A 183 11.51 -4.85 4.42
CA ASN A 183 12.47 -5.96 4.40
C ASN A 183 12.24 -7.05 5.47
N LEU A 184 11.82 -6.69 6.67
CA LEU A 184 11.55 -7.66 7.75
C LEU A 184 10.45 -8.66 7.41
N TYR A 185 9.39 -8.19 6.75
CA TYR A 185 8.24 -9.01 6.35
C TYR A 185 8.33 -9.46 4.90
N GLY A 186 9.33 -8.92 4.19
CA GLY A 186 9.37 -8.89 2.74
C GLY A 186 9.67 -10.23 2.10
N ASP A 187 9.15 -10.30 0.89
CA ASP A 187 9.51 -11.25 -0.13
C ASP A 187 9.61 -10.50 -1.46
N LYS A 188 10.77 -10.58 -2.11
CA LYS A 188 11.05 -9.82 -3.33
C LYS A 188 10.16 -10.23 -4.50
N GLU A 189 9.76 -11.49 -4.57
CA GLU A 189 8.89 -11.98 -5.63
C GLU A 189 7.48 -11.40 -5.46
N PHE A 190 6.95 -11.38 -4.24
CA PHE A 190 5.66 -10.76 -3.93
C PHE A 190 5.70 -9.25 -4.18
N SER A 191 6.73 -8.56 -3.71
CA SER A 191 6.91 -7.13 -3.97
C SER A 191 7.00 -6.80 -5.46
N ALA A 192 7.62 -7.66 -6.27
CA ALA A 192 7.65 -7.51 -7.72
C ALA A 192 6.24 -7.56 -8.33
N GLN A 193 5.38 -8.46 -7.85
CA GLN A 193 3.98 -8.53 -8.33
C GLN A 193 3.17 -7.30 -7.89
N ILE A 194 3.40 -6.78 -6.68
CA ILE A 194 2.77 -5.53 -6.22
C ILE A 194 3.16 -4.36 -7.14
N ARG A 195 4.46 -4.23 -7.50
CA ARG A 195 4.91 -3.20 -8.44
C ARG A 195 4.26 -3.34 -9.82
N ALA A 196 4.10 -4.58 -10.30
CA ALA A 196 3.49 -4.85 -11.59
C ALA A 196 2.02 -4.36 -11.68
N MET A 197 1.32 -4.18 -10.55
CA MET A 197 -0.05 -3.64 -10.55
C MET A 197 -0.12 -2.23 -11.16
N ALA A 198 0.92 -1.41 -10.95
CA ALA A 198 0.97 -0.05 -11.54
C ALA A 198 1.18 -0.05 -13.05
N ASP A 199 1.73 -1.12 -13.62
CA ASP A 199 1.88 -1.28 -15.06
C ASP A 199 0.60 -1.84 -15.72
N ILE A 200 -0.21 -2.56 -14.94
CA ILE A 200 -1.40 -3.27 -15.43
C ILE A 200 -2.66 -2.39 -15.32
N PHE A 201 -2.75 -1.62 -14.24
CA PHE A 201 -3.92 -0.84 -13.93
C PHE A 201 -3.62 0.67 -13.93
N GLU A 202 -4.47 1.46 -14.57
CA GLU A 202 -4.43 2.92 -14.45
C GLU A 202 -4.70 3.36 -13.00
N ASN A 203 -4.20 4.53 -12.59
CA ASN A 203 -4.39 5.08 -11.25
C ASN A 203 -4.01 4.12 -10.11
N VAL A 204 -3.01 3.28 -10.34
CA VAL A 204 -2.35 2.48 -9.30
C VAL A 204 -0.94 3.01 -9.09
N TYR A 205 -0.59 3.33 -7.87
CA TYR A 205 0.66 3.97 -7.48
C TYR A 205 1.36 3.13 -6.43
N VAL A 206 2.67 2.92 -6.59
CA VAL A 206 3.43 2.06 -5.68
C VAL A 206 4.05 2.87 -4.55
N ILE A 207 3.76 2.53 -3.31
CA ILE A 207 4.52 2.93 -2.13
C ILE A 207 5.59 1.85 -1.89
N ASP A 208 6.79 2.10 -2.37
CA ASP A 208 7.87 1.10 -2.43
C ASP A 208 8.71 1.11 -1.14
N LEU A 209 8.18 0.49 -0.08
CA LEU A 209 8.89 0.37 1.20
C LEU A 209 10.07 -0.61 1.14
N GLU A 210 10.00 -1.63 0.29
CA GLU A 210 11.15 -2.55 0.11
C GLU A 210 12.38 -1.80 -0.37
N LYS A 211 12.20 -0.80 -1.25
CA LYS A 211 13.30 -0.06 -1.86
C LYS A 211 13.71 1.17 -1.06
N TYR A 212 12.76 1.90 -0.51
CA TYR A 212 12.97 3.23 0.05
C TYR A 212 12.59 3.35 1.53
N GLY A 213 11.95 2.34 2.10
CA GLY A 213 11.64 2.29 3.51
C GLY A 213 12.92 2.13 4.37
N PRO A 214 12.82 2.42 5.66
CA PRO A 214 13.91 2.15 6.59
C PRO A 214 14.15 0.64 6.72
N ASP A 215 15.32 0.28 7.24
CA ASP A 215 15.61 -1.10 7.58
C ASP A 215 14.89 -1.50 8.88
N TYR A 216 13.80 -2.24 8.73
CA TYR A 216 12.94 -2.71 9.84
C TYR A 216 13.61 -3.79 10.69
N ASP A 217 14.69 -4.41 10.22
CA ASP A 217 15.35 -5.53 10.92
C ASP A 217 16.54 -5.09 11.78
N THR A 218 16.87 -3.79 11.80
CA THR A 218 17.92 -3.30 12.70
C THR A 218 17.45 -3.31 14.16
N PRO A 219 18.33 -3.65 15.12
CA PRO A 219 18.00 -3.62 16.54
C PRO A 219 17.51 -2.24 17.00
N GLU A 220 18.08 -1.17 16.47
CA GLU A 220 17.73 0.22 16.80
C GLU A 220 16.30 0.57 16.33
N PHE A 221 15.94 0.15 15.10
CA PHE A 221 14.60 0.38 14.57
C PHE A 221 13.57 -0.43 15.38
N ARG A 222 13.85 -1.70 15.63
CA ARG A 222 12.97 -2.57 16.41
C ARG A 222 12.77 -2.07 17.82
N ALA A 223 13.82 -1.68 18.53
CA ALA A 223 13.73 -1.13 19.89
C ALA A 223 12.87 0.14 19.97
N ARG A 224 12.83 0.93 18.90
CA ARG A 224 12.12 2.21 18.87
C ARG A 224 10.67 2.09 18.38
N TYR A 225 10.42 1.23 17.41
CA TYR A 225 9.16 1.22 16.65
C TYR A 225 8.36 -0.06 16.74
N PHE A 226 8.87 -1.08 17.43
CA PHE A 226 8.19 -2.35 17.59
C PHE A 226 7.74 -2.60 19.03
N LEU A 227 6.73 -3.44 19.16
CA LEU A 227 6.29 -4.11 20.36
C LEU A 227 6.17 -5.58 20.00
N ASP A 228 7.14 -6.40 20.43
CA ASP A 228 7.31 -7.78 19.96
C ASP A 228 7.39 -7.88 18.41
N GLY A 229 6.47 -8.57 17.77
CA GLY A 229 6.46 -8.82 16.33
C GLY A 229 5.77 -7.74 15.51
N HIS A 230 5.07 -6.81 16.13
CA HIS A 230 4.28 -5.77 15.45
C HIS A 230 4.78 -4.36 15.79
N LEU A 231 4.31 -3.37 15.05
CA LEU A 231 4.63 -1.97 15.30
C LEU A 231 4.00 -1.49 16.62
N ASN A 232 4.71 -0.68 17.36
CA ASN A 232 4.16 0.09 18.47
C ASN A 232 3.48 1.39 17.93
N ALA A 233 2.90 2.20 18.83
CA ALA A 233 2.22 3.43 18.44
C ALA A 233 3.12 4.42 17.68
N ALA A 234 4.42 4.48 18.00
CA ALA A 234 5.40 5.32 17.29
C ALA A 234 5.71 4.76 15.89
N GLY A 235 5.77 3.43 15.74
CA GLY A 235 5.94 2.76 14.45
C GLY A 235 4.76 2.98 13.51
N TYR A 236 3.54 2.89 14.01
CA TYR A 236 2.34 3.23 13.23
C TYR A 236 2.30 4.71 12.83
N GLN A 237 2.75 5.61 13.71
CA GLN A 237 2.85 7.03 13.38
C GLN A 237 3.89 7.29 12.29
N LEU A 238 5.08 6.68 12.39
CA LEU A 238 6.11 6.79 11.38
C LEU A 238 5.61 6.26 10.02
N THR A 239 4.92 5.12 10.01
CA THR A 239 4.34 4.53 8.80
C THR A 239 3.32 5.46 8.15
N ALA A 240 2.46 6.12 8.94
CA ALA A 240 1.52 7.11 8.42
C ALA A 240 2.24 8.29 7.75
N TRP A 241 3.31 8.81 8.34
CA TRP A 241 4.10 9.89 7.74
C TRP A 241 4.80 9.45 6.45
N MET A 242 5.38 8.25 6.42
CA MET A 242 5.98 7.71 5.20
C MET A 242 4.94 7.56 4.09
N PHE A 243 3.75 7.05 4.40
CA PHE A 243 2.69 6.89 3.42
C PHE A 243 2.19 8.24 2.89
N MET A 244 1.90 9.19 3.75
CA MET A 244 1.49 10.54 3.32
C MET A 244 2.56 11.22 2.47
N THR A 245 3.84 11.12 2.86
CA THR A 245 4.96 11.65 2.08
C THR A 245 5.00 11.05 0.68
N TYR A 246 4.87 9.73 0.59
CA TYR A 246 4.92 9.03 -0.70
C TYR A 246 3.68 9.31 -1.57
N ILE A 247 2.51 9.38 -0.94
CA ILE A 247 1.25 9.72 -1.62
C ILE A 247 1.32 11.14 -2.17
N ASN A 248 1.81 12.11 -1.39
CA ASN A 248 2.02 13.48 -1.85
C ASN A 248 2.96 13.53 -3.05
N TRP A 249 4.06 12.77 -3.02
CA TRP A 249 4.99 12.65 -4.13
C TRP A 249 4.30 12.13 -5.41
N HIS A 250 3.42 11.14 -5.29
CA HIS A 250 2.64 10.63 -6.43
C HIS A 250 1.61 11.63 -6.93
N ILE A 251 0.85 12.27 -6.04
CA ILE A 251 -0.18 13.24 -6.43
C ILE A 251 0.44 14.42 -7.17
N GLU A 252 1.53 14.97 -6.65
CA GLU A 252 2.23 16.11 -7.24
C GLU A 252 2.67 15.84 -8.69
N ARG A 253 3.12 14.62 -8.98
CA ARG A 253 3.57 14.19 -10.31
C ARG A 253 2.43 13.77 -11.25
N ASN A 254 1.22 13.62 -10.72
CA ASN A 254 0.05 13.11 -11.45
C ASN A 254 -1.19 13.97 -11.22
N LEU A 255 -1.05 15.27 -10.97
CA LEU A 255 -2.16 16.19 -10.65
C LEU A 255 -3.39 16.05 -11.56
N PRO A 256 -3.27 15.87 -12.90
CA PRO A 256 -4.44 15.68 -13.77
C PRO A 256 -5.28 14.46 -13.40
N ALA A 257 -4.67 13.35 -12.92
CA ALA A 257 -5.40 12.16 -12.50
C ALA A 257 -6.20 12.40 -11.22
N PHE A 258 -5.78 13.35 -10.38
CA PHE A 258 -6.42 13.69 -9.11
C PHE A 258 -7.38 14.90 -9.22
N ALA A 259 -7.49 15.55 -10.39
CA ALA A 259 -8.31 16.74 -10.58
C ALA A 259 -9.79 16.57 -10.21
N ARG A 260 -10.31 15.34 -10.22
CA ARG A 260 -11.71 15.02 -9.91
C ARG A 260 -11.87 14.14 -8.66
N ILE A 261 -10.82 13.96 -7.88
CA ILE A 261 -10.90 13.03 -6.73
C ILE A 261 -11.97 13.44 -5.71
N GLY A 262 -12.17 14.71 -5.50
CA GLY A 262 -13.22 15.23 -4.61
C GLY A 262 -14.64 14.96 -5.10
N LEU A 263 -14.85 14.53 -6.36
CA LEU A 263 -16.13 14.16 -6.93
C LEU A 263 -16.42 12.67 -6.87
N LEU A 264 -15.47 11.84 -6.45
CA LEU A 264 -15.68 10.42 -6.20
C LEU A 264 -16.53 10.28 -4.93
N LYS A 265 -17.60 9.52 -5.04
CA LYS A 265 -18.55 9.35 -3.95
C LYS A 265 -18.17 8.19 -3.04
#